data_9070a4f6f4aef512f3cdfd0e816a27d0
#
_entry.id   9070a4f6f4aef512f3cdfd0e816a27d0
#
_cell.length_a   1.000
_cell.length_b   1.000
_cell.length_c   1.000
_cell.angle_alpha   90.00
_cell.angle_beta   90.00
_cell.angle_gamma   90.00
#
_symmetry.space_group_name_H-M   'P 1'
#
loop_
_entity.id
_entity.type
_entity.pdbx_description
1 polymer ?
#
loop_
_entity_poly.entity_id
_entity_poly.type
_entity_poly.pdbx_seq_one_letter_code
_entity_poly.pdbx_strand_id
1 'polypeptide(L)'
;FVNRLENKINDNRLDFLISQKSKDITFEETLNQLIGYQTGKQSNVTVIDLSGVPFEVLSITVSLISRMVFEYGYFYKRLRNAKDPNEKINNDIPILLVYEEAHKYVPNSDLVKYRSSKKSIERIAKEGRKYGITLLLASQRPSEISETIFSQCNNFIAMRLTNPIDQGYVKKLLPDTLGTLIDTMPSLKQGEALLVGESIILPSIVQIDRFTNEPSSNDIPYWELWKEEWK
;
A
#
# COMPACT_ATOMS: atom_id res chain seq x y z
N PHE A 1 1.84 -30.08 -18.29
CA PHE A 1 1.94 -29.59 -16.91
C PHE A 1 3.40 -29.43 -16.49
N VAL A 2 4.23 -30.49 -16.62
CA VAL A 2 5.64 -30.51 -16.22
C VAL A 2 6.43 -29.35 -16.85
N ASN A 3 6.39 -29.18 -18.17
CA ASN A 3 7.10 -28.10 -18.87
C ASN A 3 6.70 -26.70 -18.40
N ARG A 4 5.42 -26.51 -18.00
CA ARG A 4 4.97 -25.21 -17.42
C ARG A 4 5.55 -25.00 -16.03
N LEU A 5 5.67 -26.05 -15.24
CA LEU A 5 6.26 -25.99 -13.91
C LEU A 5 7.75 -25.70 -14.00
N GLU A 6 8.47 -26.42 -14.87
CA GLU A 6 9.90 -26.23 -15.13
C GLU A 6 10.21 -24.80 -15.59
N ASN A 7 9.41 -24.26 -16.52
CA ASN A 7 9.55 -22.86 -16.95
C ASN A 7 9.36 -21.86 -15.81
N LYS A 8 8.48 -22.16 -14.85
CA LYS A 8 8.29 -21.30 -13.66
C LYS A 8 9.44 -21.44 -12.65
N ILE A 9 9.95 -22.65 -12.45
CA ILE A 9 11.09 -22.91 -11.55
C ILE A 9 12.37 -22.26 -12.08
N ASN A 10 12.54 -22.20 -13.40
CA ASN A 10 13.71 -21.61 -14.04
C ASN A 10 13.56 -20.11 -14.35
N ASP A 11 12.47 -19.48 -13.92
CA ASP A 11 12.25 -18.03 -14.08
C ASP A 11 12.96 -17.28 -12.95
N ASN A 12 14.10 -16.65 -13.25
CA ASN A 12 14.90 -15.89 -12.27
C ASN A 12 14.10 -14.83 -11.52
N ARG A 13 12.99 -14.34 -12.09
CA ARG A 13 12.10 -13.37 -11.43
C ARG A 13 11.33 -13.98 -10.25
N LEU A 14 11.29 -15.31 -10.16
CA LEU A 14 10.64 -16.07 -9.08
C LEU A 14 11.64 -16.63 -8.08
N ASP A 15 12.94 -16.35 -8.22
CA ASP A 15 13.99 -16.85 -7.34
C ASP A 15 13.73 -16.55 -5.86
N PHE A 16 13.14 -15.39 -5.56
CA PHE A 16 12.81 -15.00 -4.19
C PHE A 16 11.75 -15.93 -3.54
N LEU A 17 10.94 -16.65 -4.33
CA LEU A 17 9.91 -17.57 -3.85
C LEU A 17 10.33 -19.04 -3.86
N ILE A 18 11.07 -19.46 -4.89
CA ILE A 18 11.28 -20.90 -5.20
C ILE A 18 12.74 -21.28 -5.37
N SER A 19 13.68 -20.36 -5.16
CA SER A 19 15.11 -20.70 -5.26
C SER A 19 15.58 -21.57 -4.10
N GLN A 20 16.74 -22.19 -4.29
CA GLN A 20 17.44 -22.94 -3.24
C GLN A 20 17.72 -22.04 -2.01
N LYS A 21 18.05 -20.76 -2.25
CA LYS A 21 18.31 -19.76 -1.18
C LYS A 21 17.08 -19.51 -0.30
N SER A 22 15.86 -19.60 -0.85
CA SER A 22 14.64 -19.40 -0.07
C SER A 22 14.34 -20.54 0.91
N LYS A 23 14.99 -21.72 0.76
CA LYS A 23 14.84 -22.85 1.68
C LYS A 23 15.61 -22.67 2.97
N ASP A 24 16.68 -21.88 2.95
CA ASP A 24 17.57 -21.70 4.09
C ASP A 24 17.15 -20.50 4.95
N ILE A 25 16.21 -19.68 4.46
CA ILE A 25 15.68 -18.52 5.20
C ILE A 25 14.59 -18.97 6.17
N THR A 26 14.76 -18.66 7.44
CA THR A 26 13.78 -18.97 8.48
C THR A 26 12.60 -17.98 8.47
N PHE A 27 11.48 -18.39 9.07
CA PHE A 27 10.33 -17.50 9.27
C PHE A 27 10.71 -16.27 10.13
N GLU A 28 11.54 -16.47 11.14
CA GLU A 28 12.03 -15.41 12.02
C GLU A 28 12.85 -14.38 11.25
N GLU A 29 13.77 -14.81 10.41
CA GLU A 29 14.56 -13.91 9.55
C GLU A 29 13.67 -13.11 8.60
N THR A 30 12.70 -13.76 7.96
CA THR A 30 11.75 -13.08 7.07
C THR A 30 10.93 -12.03 7.82
N LEU A 31 10.42 -12.38 9.00
CA LEU A 31 9.64 -11.46 9.83
C LEU A 31 10.50 -10.28 10.29
N ASN A 32 11.73 -10.53 10.74
CA ASN A 32 12.67 -9.49 11.16
C ASN A 32 13.01 -8.53 10.02
N GLN A 33 13.14 -9.03 8.78
CA GLN A 33 13.31 -8.18 7.61
C GLN A 33 12.09 -7.30 7.36
N LEU A 34 10.88 -7.86 7.46
CA LEU A 34 9.62 -7.12 7.22
C LEU A 34 9.38 -6.01 8.24
N ILE A 35 9.72 -6.24 9.52
CA ILE A 35 9.50 -5.26 10.60
C ILE A 35 10.73 -4.40 10.91
N GLY A 36 11.81 -4.51 10.13
CA GLY A 36 13.01 -3.68 10.25
C GLY A 36 13.99 -4.09 11.37
N TYR A 37 13.86 -5.27 11.96
CA TYR A 37 14.75 -5.80 13.00
C TYR A 37 15.85 -6.69 12.40
N GLN A 38 16.68 -6.14 11.53
CA GLN A 38 17.85 -6.88 11.05
C GLN A 38 19.01 -6.78 12.05
N THR A 39 19.81 -7.86 12.12
CA THR A 39 20.99 -7.93 13.00
C THR A 39 21.96 -6.77 12.71
N GLY A 40 22.16 -5.90 13.70
CA GLY A 40 23.09 -4.77 13.62
C GLY A 40 22.55 -3.48 12.98
N LYS A 41 21.35 -3.47 12.42
CA LYS A 41 20.70 -2.25 11.90
C LYS A 41 19.20 -2.29 12.23
N GLN A 42 18.75 -1.36 13.04
CA GLN A 42 17.33 -1.15 13.28
C GLN A 42 16.84 -0.03 12.36
N SER A 43 15.76 -0.27 11.64
CA SER A 43 15.08 0.73 10.84
C SER A 43 13.59 0.67 11.13
N ASN A 44 12.96 1.81 11.28
CA ASN A 44 11.51 1.92 11.42
C ASN A 44 10.78 2.01 10.07
N VAL A 45 11.51 1.95 8.97
CA VAL A 45 10.96 1.94 7.61
C VAL A 45 11.57 0.79 6.82
N THR A 46 10.70 -0.07 6.28
CA THR A 46 11.09 -1.15 5.35
C THR A 46 10.45 -0.88 4.00
N VAL A 47 11.25 -0.79 2.96
CA VAL A 47 10.79 -0.62 1.58
C VAL A 47 10.88 -1.97 0.86
N ILE A 48 9.74 -2.44 0.32
CA ILE A 48 9.66 -3.67 -0.45
C ILE A 48 9.41 -3.30 -1.91
N ASP A 49 10.44 -3.37 -2.72
CA ASP A 49 10.33 -3.12 -4.16
C ASP A 49 9.80 -4.38 -4.87
N LEU A 50 8.63 -4.23 -5.48
CA LEU A 50 7.94 -5.29 -6.22
C LEU A 50 7.94 -5.06 -7.75
N SER A 51 8.70 -4.08 -8.24
CA SER A 51 8.71 -3.70 -9.66
C SER A 51 9.13 -4.84 -10.61
N GLY A 52 10.01 -5.72 -10.15
CA GLY A 52 10.48 -6.89 -10.91
C GLY A 52 9.60 -8.14 -10.79
N VAL A 53 8.55 -8.12 -9.95
CA VAL A 53 7.73 -9.31 -9.69
C VAL A 53 6.70 -9.50 -10.81
N PRO A 54 6.60 -10.70 -11.42
CA PRO A 54 5.59 -11.01 -12.43
C PRO A 54 4.17 -10.78 -11.89
N PHE A 55 3.30 -10.22 -12.74
CA PHE A 55 1.95 -9.82 -12.35
C PHE A 55 1.12 -10.96 -11.74
N GLU A 56 1.30 -12.19 -12.24
CA GLU A 56 0.62 -13.39 -11.74
C GLU A 56 0.98 -13.75 -10.30
N VAL A 57 2.20 -13.41 -9.87
CA VAL A 57 2.73 -13.72 -8.55
C VAL A 57 2.61 -12.55 -7.59
N LEU A 58 2.56 -11.33 -8.13
CA LEU A 58 2.48 -10.09 -7.37
C LEU A 58 1.35 -10.10 -6.34
N SER A 59 0.14 -10.47 -6.74
CA SER A 59 -1.03 -10.54 -5.85
C SER A 59 -0.86 -11.57 -4.73
N ILE A 60 -0.19 -12.70 -5.01
CA ILE A 60 0.09 -13.73 -4.01
C ILE A 60 1.14 -13.22 -3.02
N THR A 61 2.20 -12.61 -3.51
CA THR A 61 3.29 -12.05 -2.68
C THR A 61 2.74 -10.98 -1.72
N VAL A 62 1.98 -10.02 -2.24
CA VAL A 62 1.35 -8.98 -1.43
C VAL A 62 0.36 -9.56 -0.43
N SER A 63 -0.40 -10.58 -0.82
CA SER A 63 -1.32 -11.29 0.10
C SER A 63 -0.58 -11.95 1.26
N LEU A 64 0.53 -12.62 0.98
CA LEU A 64 1.35 -13.30 1.99
C LEU A 64 1.96 -12.29 2.97
N ILE A 65 2.58 -11.23 2.47
CA ILE A 65 3.17 -10.17 3.29
C ILE A 65 2.09 -9.54 4.19
N SER A 66 0.95 -9.16 3.61
CA SER A 66 -0.16 -8.56 4.35
C SER A 66 -0.68 -9.49 5.46
N ARG A 67 -0.81 -10.79 5.17
CA ARG A 67 -1.23 -11.79 6.15
C ARG A 67 -0.20 -11.98 7.25
N MET A 68 1.08 -12.08 6.90
CA MET A 68 2.15 -12.24 7.90
C MET A 68 2.17 -11.09 8.89
N VAL A 69 2.07 -9.85 8.41
CA VAL A 69 2.00 -8.67 9.28
C VAL A 69 0.74 -8.67 10.15
N PHE A 70 -0.42 -9.03 9.57
CA PHE A 70 -1.67 -9.12 10.32
C PHE A 70 -1.62 -10.19 11.41
N GLU A 71 -1.14 -11.39 11.09
CA GLU A 71 -1.02 -12.49 12.04
C GLU A 71 0.01 -12.17 13.13
N TYR A 72 1.12 -11.50 12.77
CA TYR A 72 2.08 -11.01 13.76
C TYR A 72 1.39 -10.09 14.78
N GLY A 73 0.68 -9.05 14.36
CA GLY A 73 -0.02 -8.15 15.27
C GLY A 73 -1.09 -8.86 16.11
N TYR A 74 -1.82 -9.81 15.50
CA TYR A 74 -2.84 -10.62 16.18
C TYR A 74 -2.23 -11.48 17.30
N PHE A 75 -1.19 -12.26 16.98
CA PHE A 75 -0.55 -13.15 17.96
C PHE A 75 0.24 -12.36 19.00
N TYR A 76 0.91 -11.28 18.62
CA TYR A 76 1.60 -10.41 19.55
C TYR A 76 0.67 -9.89 20.64
N LYS A 77 -0.48 -9.33 20.23
CA LYS A 77 -1.49 -8.86 21.18
C LYS A 77 -2.01 -9.98 22.09
N ARG A 78 -2.26 -11.16 21.52
CA ARG A 78 -2.77 -12.32 22.27
C ARG A 78 -1.76 -12.82 23.31
N LEU A 79 -0.50 -12.90 22.94
CA LEU A 79 0.56 -13.35 23.86
C LEU A 79 0.78 -12.36 25.00
N ARG A 80 0.72 -11.06 24.72
CA ARG A 80 0.82 -10.03 25.74
C ARG A 80 -0.35 -10.11 26.73
N ASN A 81 -1.57 -10.16 26.24
CA ASN A 81 -2.76 -10.29 27.08
C ASN A 81 -2.75 -11.55 27.96
N ALA A 82 -2.11 -12.62 27.50
CA ALA A 82 -1.97 -13.85 28.29
C ALA A 82 -0.93 -13.73 29.42
N LYS A 83 0.09 -12.84 29.27
CA LYS A 83 1.11 -12.60 30.30
C LYS A 83 0.62 -11.74 31.45
N ASP A 84 -0.18 -10.73 31.16
CA ASP A 84 -0.76 -9.85 32.18
C ASP A 84 -2.19 -9.42 31.79
N PRO A 85 -3.22 -10.15 32.29
CA PRO A 85 -4.63 -9.84 31.99
C PRO A 85 -5.09 -8.46 32.47
N ASN A 86 -4.39 -7.87 33.44
CA ASN A 86 -4.76 -6.57 34.04
C ASN A 86 -4.09 -5.39 33.33
N GLU A 87 -3.06 -5.62 32.54
CA GLU A 87 -2.38 -4.60 31.76
C GLU A 87 -3.21 -4.30 30.50
N LYS A 88 -3.77 -3.10 30.40
CA LYS A 88 -4.41 -2.61 29.18
C LYS A 88 -3.34 -2.39 28.10
N ILE A 89 -3.04 -3.44 27.37
CA ILE A 89 -1.97 -3.40 26.37
C ILE A 89 -2.53 -2.87 25.07
N ASN A 90 -2.12 -1.67 24.73
CA ASN A 90 -2.06 -1.23 23.35
C ASN A 90 -0.89 -1.96 22.68
N ASN A 91 -0.99 -2.25 21.39
CA ASN A 91 0.17 -2.72 20.66
C ASN A 91 1.27 -1.65 20.79
N ASP A 92 2.35 -2.00 21.45
CA ASP A 92 3.48 -1.08 21.68
C ASP A 92 4.23 -0.74 20.38
N ILE A 93 3.97 -1.50 19.33
CA ILE A 93 4.59 -1.32 18.02
C ILE A 93 3.48 -1.18 16.97
N PRO A 94 3.03 0.05 16.69
CA PRO A 94 2.10 0.29 15.61
C PRO A 94 2.79 0.06 14.25
N ILE A 95 2.11 -0.62 13.34
CA ILE A 95 2.61 -0.88 12.00
C ILE A 95 1.71 -0.15 11.00
N LEU A 96 2.31 0.69 10.17
CA LEU A 96 1.66 1.31 9.01
C LEU A 96 2.09 0.57 7.73
N LEU A 97 1.13 -0.04 7.06
CA LEU A 97 1.34 -0.61 5.73
C LEU A 97 0.96 0.42 4.66
N VAL A 98 1.93 0.79 3.85
CA VAL A 98 1.74 1.72 2.73
C VAL A 98 1.69 0.92 1.43
N TYR A 99 0.58 1.03 0.70
CA TYR A 99 0.43 0.44 -0.63
C TYR A 99 0.41 1.54 -1.68
N GLU A 100 1.50 1.67 -2.41
CA GLU A 100 1.58 2.54 -3.56
C GLU A 100 0.94 1.85 -4.77
N GLU A 101 0.27 2.61 -5.65
CA GLU A 101 -0.53 2.09 -6.76
C GLU A 101 -1.57 1.03 -6.30
N ALA A 102 -2.28 1.35 -5.22
CA ALA A 102 -3.16 0.44 -4.50
C ALA A 102 -4.22 -0.25 -5.38
N HIS A 103 -4.65 0.38 -6.48
CA HIS A 103 -5.58 -0.20 -7.44
C HIS A 103 -5.08 -1.54 -8.04
N LYS A 104 -3.76 -1.77 -8.07
CA LYS A 104 -3.18 -3.05 -8.51
C LYS A 104 -3.44 -4.20 -7.53
N TYR A 105 -3.57 -3.89 -6.24
CA TYR A 105 -3.66 -4.89 -5.18
C TYR A 105 -5.08 -5.08 -4.64
N VAL A 106 -5.91 -4.04 -4.73
CA VAL A 106 -7.28 -4.03 -4.21
C VAL A 106 -8.29 -3.57 -5.26
N PRO A 107 -8.37 -4.26 -6.40
CA PRO A 107 -9.22 -3.84 -7.50
C PRO A 107 -10.70 -3.87 -7.13
N ASN A 108 -11.46 -2.92 -7.67
CA ASN A 108 -12.92 -2.83 -7.51
C ASN A 108 -13.63 -3.99 -8.23
N SER A 109 -13.11 -4.40 -9.39
CA SER A 109 -13.72 -5.48 -10.18
C SER A 109 -13.43 -6.86 -9.59
N ASP A 110 -14.47 -7.68 -9.47
CA ASP A 110 -14.37 -9.09 -9.10
C ASP A 110 -13.97 -10.00 -10.28
N LEU A 111 -13.89 -9.46 -11.48
CA LEU A 111 -13.48 -10.18 -12.69
C LEU A 111 -11.96 -10.25 -12.84
N VAL A 112 -11.21 -9.53 -12.02
CA VAL A 112 -9.75 -9.54 -12.05
C VAL A 112 -9.22 -10.92 -11.64
N LYS A 113 -8.38 -11.50 -12.48
CA LYS A 113 -7.85 -12.86 -12.35
C LYS A 113 -7.02 -13.09 -11.07
N TYR A 114 -6.34 -12.06 -10.58
CA TYR A 114 -5.42 -12.13 -9.44
C TYR A 114 -5.88 -11.22 -8.31
N ARG A 115 -6.67 -11.76 -7.36
CA ARG A 115 -7.28 -11.00 -6.25
C ARG A 115 -6.98 -11.53 -4.85
N SER A 116 -5.94 -12.33 -4.71
CA SER A 116 -5.56 -12.88 -3.40
C SER A 116 -5.23 -11.78 -2.38
N SER A 117 -4.60 -10.68 -2.83
CA SER A 117 -4.24 -9.53 -2.01
C SER A 117 -5.46 -8.76 -1.51
N LYS A 118 -6.53 -8.61 -2.32
CA LYS A 118 -7.74 -7.88 -1.95
C LYS A 118 -8.30 -8.35 -0.61
N LYS A 119 -8.53 -9.66 -0.46
CA LYS A 119 -9.11 -10.23 0.78
C LYS A 119 -8.23 -10.00 2.01
N SER A 120 -6.91 -10.11 1.86
CA SER A 120 -5.97 -9.89 2.96
C SER A 120 -5.97 -8.43 3.40
N ILE A 121 -5.95 -7.50 2.46
CA ILE A 121 -5.96 -6.06 2.71
C ILE A 121 -7.33 -5.61 3.26
N GLU A 122 -8.44 -6.13 2.73
CA GLU A 122 -9.79 -5.88 3.27
C GLU A 122 -9.91 -6.29 4.74
N ARG A 123 -9.31 -7.42 5.12
CA ARG A 123 -9.27 -7.85 6.52
C ARG A 123 -8.51 -6.86 7.40
N ILE A 124 -7.37 -6.37 6.91
CA ILE A 124 -6.60 -5.35 7.64
C ILE A 124 -7.38 -4.05 7.77
N ALA A 125 -8.04 -3.60 6.70
CA ALA A 125 -8.88 -2.40 6.72
C ALA A 125 -9.99 -2.49 7.79
N LYS A 126 -10.64 -3.65 7.92
CA LYS A 126 -11.74 -3.88 8.87
C LYS A 126 -11.29 -4.11 10.31
N GLU A 127 -10.18 -4.79 10.52
CA GLU A 127 -9.80 -5.34 11.82
C GLU A 127 -8.41 -4.87 12.31
N GLY A 128 -7.56 -4.35 11.42
CA GLY A 128 -6.14 -4.05 11.71
C GLY A 128 -5.95 -3.13 12.90
N ARG A 129 -6.81 -2.11 13.04
CA ARG A 129 -6.78 -1.16 14.17
C ARG A 129 -6.78 -1.87 15.54
N LYS A 130 -7.48 -3.00 15.66
CA LYS A 130 -7.53 -3.78 16.91
C LYS A 130 -6.17 -4.38 17.29
N TYR A 131 -5.30 -4.53 16.31
CA TYR A 131 -3.98 -5.18 16.43
C TYR A 131 -2.83 -4.22 16.16
N GLY A 132 -3.09 -2.91 16.17
CA GLY A 132 -2.08 -1.89 15.93
C GLY A 132 -1.60 -1.78 14.48
N ILE A 133 -2.39 -2.29 13.53
CA ILE A 133 -2.04 -2.25 12.11
C ILE A 133 -2.95 -1.26 11.39
N THR A 134 -2.35 -0.34 10.65
CA THR A 134 -3.05 0.71 9.89
C THR A 134 -2.66 0.62 8.42
N LEU A 135 -3.54 1.10 7.54
CA LEU A 135 -3.31 1.17 6.10
C LEU A 135 -3.19 2.61 5.62
N LEU A 136 -2.29 2.81 4.69
CA LEU A 136 -2.27 3.99 3.81
C LEU A 136 -2.28 3.48 2.37
N LEU A 137 -3.28 3.92 1.61
CA LEU A 137 -3.45 3.54 0.21
C LEU A 137 -3.21 4.77 -0.66
N ALA A 138 -2.22 4.69 -1.53
CA ALA A 138 -1.95 5.71 -2.52
C ALA A 138 -2.34 5.20 -3.91
N SER A 139 -3.09 5.99 -4.67
CA SER A 139 -3.51 5.62 -6.02
C SER A 139 -3.84 6.83 -6.88
N GLN A 140 -3.50 6.75 -8.15
CA GLN A 140 -3.92 7.71 -9.18
C GLN A 140 -5.29 7.38 -9.76
N ARG A 141 -5.85 6.20 -9.45
CA ARG A 141 -7.11 5.67 -9.99
C ARG A 141 -8.05 5.20 -8.87
N PRO A 142 -8.64 6.13 -8.13
CA PRO A 142 -9.51 5.78 -7.00
C PRO A 142 -10.73 4.96 -7.42
N SER A 143 -11.28 5.15 -8.62
CA SER A 143 -12.41 4.37 -9.12
C SER A 143 -12.11 2.87 -9.34
N GLU A 144 -10.84 2.52 -9.47
CA GLU A 144 -10.40 1.13 -9.61
C GLU A 144 -10.17 0.44 -8.23
N ILE A 145 -10.22 1.18 -7.12
CA ILE A 145 -10.07 0.63 -5.75
C ILE A 145 -11.39 0.07 -5.25
N SER A 146 -11.31 -1.07 -4.55
CA SER A 146 -12.46 -1.71 -3.88
C SER A 146 -13.25 -0.73 -3.01
N GLU A 147 -14.55 -0.61 -3.27
CA GLU A 147 -15.47 0.23 -2.50
C GLU A 147 -15.51 -0.18 -1.02
N THR A 148 -15.39 -1.47 -0.75
CA THR A 148 -15.31 -2.00 0.63
C THR A 148 -14.12 -1.46 1.40
N ILE A 149 -12.96 -1.32 0.76
CA ILE A 149 -11.76 -0.80 1.41
C ILE A 149 -11.84 0.71 1.53
N PHE A 150 -12.25 1.38 0.46
CA PHE A 150 -12.37 2.83 0.43
C PHE A 150 -13.31 3.35 1.53
N SER A 151 -14.44 2.66 1.76
CA SER A 151 -15.40 3.00 2.83
C SER A 151 -14.87 2.78 4.25
N GLN A 152 -13.75 2.07 4.42
CA GLN A 152 -13.07 1.90 5.72
C GLN A 152 -11.99 2.96 5.96
N CYS A 153 -11.70 3.80 4.98
CA CYS A 153 -10.76 4.90 5.15
C CYS A 153 -11.43 6.06 5.90
N ASN A 154 -10.85 6.45 7.01
CA ASN A 154 -11.36 7.53 7.84
C ASN A 154 -10.84 8.92 7.43
N ASN A 155 -9.72 8.95 6.71
CA ASN A 155 -9.07 10.18 6.29
C ASN A 155 -8.66 10.09 4.81
N PHE A 156 -8.81 11.22 4.11
CA PHE A 156 -8.51 11.33 2.70
C PHE A 156 -7.62 12.53 2.43
N ILE A 157 -6.64 12.34 1.59
CA ILE A 157 -5.79 13.38 1.00
C ILE A 157 -6.01 13.31 -0.50
N ALA A 158 -6.89 14.16 -1.03
CA ALA A 158 -7.22 14.19 -2.44
C ALA A 158 -6.43 15.28 -3.15
N MET A 159 -5.49 14.89 -3.98
CA MET A 159 -4.76 15.80 -4.87
C MET A 159 -5.55 16.06 -6.16
N ARG A 160 -4.96 16.79 -7.11
CA ARG A 160 -5.63 17.10 -8.37
C ARG A 160 -6.08 15.85 -9.11
N LEU A 161 -7.37 15.76 -9.37
CA LEU A 161 -8.01 14.65 -10.04
C LEU A 161 -8.78 15.16 -11.26
N THR A 162 -8.32 14.81 -12.47
CA THR A 162 -8.86 15.35 -13.73
C THR A 162 -9.86 14.40 -14.41
N ASN A 163 -9.78 13.10 -14.14
CA ASN A 163 -10.68 12.10 -14.74
C ASN A 163 -12.09 12.20 -14.12
N PRO A 164 -13.16 12.42 -14.91
CA PRO A 164 -14.52 12.54 -14.39
C PRO A 164 -15.04 11.28 -13.68
N ILE A 165 -14.62 10.08 -14.11
CA ILE A 165 -15.02 8.82 -13.47
C ILE A 165 -14.47 8.75 -12.04
N ASP A 166 -13.19 9.07 -11.88
CA ASP A 166 -12.53 9.09 -10.59
C ASP A 166 -13.11 10.17 -9.67
N GLN A 167 -13.40 11.35 -10.21
CA GLN A 167 -14.09 12.42 -9.46
C GLN A 167 -15.46 11.97 -8.98
N GLY A 168 -16.26 11.37 -9.87
CA GLY A 168 -17.59 10.83 -9.51
C GLY A 168 -17.52 9.75 -8.44
N TYR A 169 -16.51 8.90 -8.50
CA TYR A 169 -16.29 7.87 -7.48
C TYR A 169 -15.95 8.47 -6.11
N VAL A 170 -15.02 9.41 -6.06
CA VAL A 170 -14.63 10.08 -4.84
C VAL A 170 -15.81 10.88 -4.26
N LYS A 171 -16.58 11.60 -5.09
CA LYS A 171 -17.78 12.30 -4.67
C LYS A 171 -18.83 11.40 -4.02
N LYS A 172 -19.05 10.21 -4.56
CA LYS A 172 -20.01 9.24 -4.03
C LYS A 172 -19.64 8.73 -2.64
N LEU A 173 -18.35 8.68 -2.31
CA LEU A 173 -17.84 8.06 -1.09
C LEU A 173 -17.51 9.08 0.02
N LEU A 174 -17.36 10.33 -0.33
CA LEU A 174 -17.16 11.42 0.64
C LEU A 174 -18.51 11.99 1.11
N PRO A 175 -18.59 12.54 2.33
CA PRO A 175 -19.81 13.14 2.85
C PRO A 175 -20.35 14.26 1.95
N ASP A 176 -21.66 14.31 1.75
CA ASP A 176 -22.35 15.34 0.97
C ASP A 176 -22.15 16.77 1.53
N THR A 177 -21.80 16.86 2.81
CA THR A 177 -21.50 18.12 3.51
C THR A 177 -20.29 18.87 2.95
N LEU A 178 -19.44 18.20 2.16
CA LEU A 178 -18.28 18.81 1.50
C LEU A 178 -18.66 19.74 0.33
N GLY A 179 -19.87 19.60 -0.21
CA GLY A 179 -20.45 20.51 -1.19
C GLY A 179 -19.48 20.83 -2.35
N THR A 180 -19.28 22.13 -2.57
CA THR A 180 -18.44 22.65 -3.66
C THR A 180 -16.94 22.39 -3.51
N LEU A 181 -16.44 22.02 -2.33
CA LEU A 181 -15.01 21.74 -2.14
C LEU A 181 -14.53 20.57 -3.01
N ILE A 182 -15.37 19.55 -3.17
CA ILE A 182 -15.03 18.40 -4.03
C ILE A 182 -14.96 18.84 -5.50
N ASP A 183 -15.76 19.81 -5.90
CA ASP A 183 -15.77 20.33 -7.29
C ASP A 183 -14.49 21.09 -7.64
N THR A 184 -13.70 21.48 -6.64
CA THR A 184 -12.41 22.13 -6.87
C THR A 184 -11.26 21.17 -7.18
N MET A 185 -11.42 19.85 -6.96
CA MET A 185 -10.35 18.87 -7.19
C MET A 185 -9.68 18.96 -8.58
N PRO A 186 -10.40 19.15 -9.70
CA PRO A 186 -9.76 19.28 -11.02
C PRO A 186 -8.88 20.52 -11.17
N SER A 187 -9.15 21.56 -10.40
CA SER A 187 -8.47 22.88 -10.47
C SER A 187 -7.35 23.04 -9.44
N LEU A 188 -7.13 22.06 -8.58
CA LEU A 188 -6.03 22.08 -7.62
C LEU A 188 -4.68 22.23 -8.34
N LYS A 189 -3.83 23.09 -7.80
CA LYS A 189 -2.47 23.28 -8.31
C LYS A 189 -1.57 22.13 -7.90
N GLN A 190 -0.38 22.09 -8.48
CA GLN A 190 0.65 21.13 -8.09
C GLN A 190 1.01 21.32 -6.61
N GLY A 191 0.94 20.23 -5.85
CA GLY A 191 1.19 20.24 -4.40
C GLY A 191 0.01 20.68 -3.54
N GLU A 192 -1.09 21.15 -4.14
CA GLU A 192 -2.33 21.38 -3.38
C GLU A 192 -3.09 20.07 -3.15
N ALA A 193 -3.67 19.93 -1.96
CA ALA A 193 -4.48 18.77 -1.60
C ALA A 193 -5.70 19.19 -0.77
N LEU A 194 -6.83 18.52 -1.02
CA LEU A 194 -8.01 18.57 -0.18
C LEU A 194 -7.87 17.52 0.93
N LEU A 195 -7.88 17.99 2.18
CA LEU A 195 -7.85 17.13 3.37
C LEU A 195 -9.25 16.96 3.92
N VAL A 196 -9.66 15.70 4.12
CA VAL A 196 -10.99 15.34 4.66
C VAL A 196 -10.85 14.14 5.58
N GLY A 197 -11.58 14.13 6.69
CA GLY A 197 -11.69 12.94 7.55
C GLY A 197 -11.75 13.26 9.02
N GLU A 198 -11.77 12.20 9.83
CA GLU A 198 -11.92 12.30 11.28
C GLU A 198 -10.76 13.00 12.00
N SER A 199 -9.58 12.99 11.39
CA SER A 199 -8.39 13.69 11.94
C SER A 199 -8.35 15.18 11.60
N ILE A 200 -9.29 15.67 10.80
CA ILE A 200 -9.34 17.04 10.29
C ILE A 200 -10.58 17.72 10.84
N ILE A 201 -10.41 18.82 11.57
CA ILE A 201 -11.54 19.54 12.20
C ILE A 201 -12.49 20.09 11.12
N LEU A 202 -11.93 20.66 10.06
CA LEU A 202 -12.69 21.20 8.92
C LEU A 202 -12.01 20.76 7.61
N PRO A 203 -12.76 20.26 6.64
CA PRO A 203 -12.23 19.98 5.32
C PRO A 203 -11.56 21.24 4.75
N SER A 204 -10.33 21.11 4.29
CA SER A 204 -9.51 22.24 3.90
C SER A 204 -8.62 21.92 2.71
N ILE A 205 -8.40 22.91 1.86
CA ILE A 205 -7.37 22.85 0.83
C ILE A 205 -6.07 23.38 1.43
N VAL A 206 -5.02 22.58 1.35
CA VAL A 206 -3.70 22.90 1.86
C VAL A 206 -2.65 22.81 0.77
N GLN A 207 -1.59 23.61 0.89
CA GLN A 207 -0.38 23.44 0.10
C GLN A 207 0.55 22.50 0.87
N ILE A 208 0.91 21.38 0.24
CA ILE A 208 1.89 20.45 0.80
C ILE A 208 3.28 21.05 0.58
N ASP A 209 4.07 21.10 1.63
CA ASP A 209 5.44 21.60 1.57
C ASP A 209 6.30 20.73 0.65
N ARG A 210 7.18 21.38 -0.11
CA ARG A 210 8.13 20.67 -0.93
C ARG A 210 9.21 20.04 -0.05
N PHE A 211 9.46 18.75 -0.26
CA PHE A 211 10.50 18.04 0.47
C PHE A 211 11.90 18.54 0.05
N THR A 212 12.78 18.78 1.01
CA THR A 212 14.12 19.32 0.75
C THR A 212 15.06 18.33 0.09
N ASN A 213 14.86 17.04 0.37
CA ASN A 213 15.65 15.95 -0.24
C ASN A 213 14.82 15.35 -1.38
N GLU A 214 14.90 15.94 -2.56
CA GLU A 214 14.17 15.43 -3.71
C GLU A 214 14.59 13.99 -4.03
N PRO A 215 13.63 13.09 -4.31
CA PRO A 215 13.95 11.74 -4.76
C PRO A 215 14.70 11.82 -6.09
N SER A 216 15.67 10.92 -6.29
CA SER A 216 16.52 10.88 -7.50
C SER A 216 15.78 10.31 -8.74
N SER A 217 14.44 10.19 -8.71
CA SER A 217 13.66 9.79 -9.88
C SER A 217 13.53 10.98 -10.83
N ASN A 218 14.41 11.05 -11.81
CA ASN A 218 14.30 12.02 -12.88
C ASN A 218 13.52 11.42 -14.04
N ASP A 219 12.58 12.20 -14.57
CA ASP A 219 11.98 11.89 -15.87
C ASP A 219 13.08 11.86 -16.94
N ILE A 220 12.94 10.93 -17.87
CA ILE A 220 13.87 10.87 -19.01
C ILE A 220 13.77 12.18 -19.76
N PRO A 221 14.88 12.93 -19.97
CA PRO A 221 14.86 14.21 -20.67
C PRO A 221 14.70 13.99 -22.18
N TYR A 222 13.49 13.62 -22.62
CA TYR A 222 13.20 13.25 -24.01
C TYR A 222 13.66 14.28 -25.04
N TRP A 223 13.44 15.57 -24.76
CA TRP A 223 13.80 16.64 -25.70
C TRP A 223 15.30 16.78 -25.90
N GLU A 224 16.08 16.51 -24.88
CA GLU A 224 17.54 16.57 -24.96
C GLU A 224 18.07 15.34 -25.68
N LEU A 225 17.59 14.15 -25.30
CA LEU A 225 18.00 12.88 -25.90
C LEU A 225 17.59 12.76 -27.37
N TRP A 226 16.44 13.28 -27.76
CA TRP A 226 16.01 13.25 -29.16
C TRP A 226 16.77 14.21 -30.07
N LYS A 227 17.50 15.19 -29.50
CA LYS A 227 18.36 16.10 -30.25
C LYS A 227 19.79 15.59 -30.41
N GLU A 228 20.17 14.57 -29.63
CA GLU A 228 21.48 13.94 -29.76
C GLU A 228 21.52 13.11 -31.04
N GLU A 229 22.47 13.41 -31.93
CA GLU A 229 22.75 12.57 -33.08
C GLU A 229 23.29 11.21 -32.59
N TRP A 230 22.68 10.14 -33.05
CA TRP A 230 23.17 8.78 -32.82
C TRP A 230 24.53 8.63 -33.51
N LYS A 231 25.58 8.51 -32.75
CA LYS A 231 26.93 8.25 -33.25
C LYS A 231 27.17 6.75 -33.38
#